data_59d791c7ace34bc14735941d3c7d514b
#
_entry.id   59d791c7ace34bc14735941d3c7d514b
#
_cell.length_a   1.000
_cell.length_b   1.000
_cell.length_c   1.000
_cell.angle_alpha   90.00
_cell.angle_beta   90.00
_cell.angle_gamma   90.00
#
_symmetry.space_group_name_H-M   'P 1'
#
loop_
_entity.id
_entity.type
_entity.pdbx_description
1 polymer ?
#
loop_
_entity_poly.entity_id
_entity_poly.type
_entity_poly.pdbx_seq_one_letter_code
_entity_poly.pdbx_strand_id
1 'polypeptide(L)'
;MLPEPKKKSWKDMTKEELKEEFFKCKNDVKYFIRNYIKVEHQLLGLINFDLFPFQERIIDDLESNRFNFLRKFRQAGCTTIGCAYIMHMAVFQKNKTITILSIGDTESIEILSRIKIMYDELPPWMQPKIIRGGDNKHTLELSNGNKIKARPAKKTSGRSLASYFLMIDEAAFIEHIDDIWAAVYPIISTGGRVFVLSTVNGMGNWYFNTYQEARAGRNEFNLIDIDWWEHPQYKYNEKYEWLYEFIREKDKKYDVNRFEEVTKKNIGLKRWRQEYEKEFLGTGATYIDGESLQFLHENIKHNYDTKYQGRMRVWKEPVPYHEYVMGVDTALGRELDYSSFVIINAYNGEQVAEFYSNKTPINEFAEIVAREGIYYNMCKIV
;
A
#
# COMPACT_ATOMS: atom_id res chain seq x y z
N MET A 1 12.83 -10.21 32.03
CA MET A 1 13.67 -11.05 31.16
C MET A 1 15.01 -11.23 31.82
N LEU A 2 15.55 -12.46 31.88
CA LEU A 2 16.94 -12.67 32.19
C LEU A 2 17.76 -11.88 31.15
N PRO A 3 18.81 -11.14 31.54
CA PRO A 3 19.64 -10.44 30.57
C PRO A 3 20.19 -11.49 29.60
N GLU A 4 19.88 -11.33 28.32
CA GLU A 4 20.53 -12.14 27.30
C GLU A 4 22.05 -12.03 27.48
N PRO A 5 22.81 -13.13 27.36
CA PRO A 5 24.24 -13.08 27.48
C PRO A 5 24.78 -12.02 26.54
N LYS A 6 25.57 -11.07 27.06
CA LYS A 6 26.13 -9.97 26.26
C LYS A 6 26.78 -10.57 25.01
N LYS A 7 26.21 -10.28 23.85
CA LYS A 7 26.72 -10.76 22.58
C LYS A 7 28.20 -10.36 22.47
N LYS A 8 29.05 -11.30 22.08
CA LYS A 8 30.48 -11.06 21.82
C LYS A 8 30.62 -9.93 20.81
N SER A 9 31.48 -8.95 21.06
CA SER A 9 31.74 -7.89 20.09
C SER A 9 32.26 -8.54 18.80
N TRP A 10 31.77 -8.05 17.63
CA TRP A 10 32.27 -8.56 16.35
C TRP A 10 33.79 -8.41 16.17
N LYS A 11 34.41 -7.47 16.90
CA LYS A 11 35.85 -7.27 16.91
C LYS A 11 36.60 -8.42 17.57
N ASP A 12 35.93 -9.16 18.46
CA ASP A 12 36.49 -10.29 19.20
C ASP A 12 36.08 -11.65 18.59
N MET A 13 35.35 -11.65 17.48
CA MET A 13 34.93 -12.87 16.77
C MET A 13 36.03 -13.38 15.83
N THR A 14 36.17 -14.69 15.75
CA THR A 14 37.02 -15.37 14.76
C THR A 14 36.40 -15.23 13.35
N LYS A 15 37.15 -15.57 12.32
CA LYS A 15 36.64 -15.57 10.93
C LYS A 15 35.53 -16.58 10.74
N GLU A 16 35.57 -17.70 11.41
CA GLU A 16 34.57 -18.75 11.39
C GLU A 16 33.28 -18.25 12.07
N GLU A 17 33.40 -17.65 13.27
CA GLU A 17 32.27 -17.05 13.97
C GLU A 17 31.60 -15.94 13.18
N LEU A 18 32.38 -15.08 12.50
CA LEU A 18 31.83 -14.03 11.62
C LEU A 18 31.10 -14.62 10.42
N LYS A 19 31.59 -15.73 9.87
CA LYS A 19 30.92 -16.42 8.76
C LYS A 19 29.59 -17.04 9.18
N GLU A 20 29.56 -17.69 10.34
CA GLU A 20 28.34 -18.26 10.92
C GLU A 20 27.32 -17.15 11.21
N GLU A 21 27.75 -16.05 11.80
CA GLU A 21 26.92 -14.90 12.09
C GLU A 21 26.35 -14.27 10.79
N PHE A 22 27.17 -14.18 9.73
CA PHE A 22 26.71 -13.72 8.42
C PHE A 22 25.60 -14.61 7.87
N PHE A 23 25.76 -15.93 7.94
CA PHE A 23 24.73 -16.86 7.47
C PHE A 23 23.47 -16.81 8.31
N LYS A 24 23.59 -16.62 9.62
CA LYS A 24 22.45 -16.44 10.52
C LYS A 24 21.66 -15.19 10.16
N CYS A 25 22.34 -14.06 9.99
CA CYS A 25 21.71 -12.81 9.57
C CYS A 25 21.07 -12.91 8.18
N LYS A 26 21.72 -13.62 7.24
CA LYS A 26 21.19 -13.82 5.89
C LYS A 26 19.90 -14.62 5.87
N ASN A 27 19.77 -15.61 6.75
CA ASN A 27 18.64 -16.54 6.77
C ASN A 27 17.51 -16.11 7.72
N ASP A 28 17.76 -15.15 8.59
CA ASP A 28 16.78 -14.63 9.55
C ASP A 28 16.79 -13.11 9.53
N VAL A 29 15.82 -12.54 8.80
CA VAL A 29 15.64 -11.08 8.67
C VAL A 29 15.39 -10.42 10.02
N LYS A 30 14.57 -11.04 10.88
CA LYS A 30 14.24 -10.49 12.21
C LYS A 30 15.47 -10.48 13.12
N TYR A 31 16.27 -11.54 13.06
CA TYR A 31 17.55 -11.60 13.78
C TYR A 31 18.51 -10.50 13.32
N PHE A 32 18.66 -10.32 11.99
CA PHE A 32 19.48 -9.25 11.44
C PHE A 32 19.02 -7.87 11.91
N ILE A 33 17.72 -7.59 11.82
CA ILE A 33 17.18 -6.29 12.22
C ILE A 33 17.44 -6.00 13.69
N ARG A 34 17.12 -6.92 14.60
CA ARG A 34 17.31 -6.72 16.03
C ARG A 34 18.76 -6.54 16.45
N ASN A 35 19.68 -7.17 15.75
CA ASN A 35 21.10 -7.18 16.18
C ASN A 35 21.97 -6.16 15.47
N TYR A 36 21.55 -5.68 14.28
CA TYR A 36 22.44 -4.88 13.44
C TYR A 36 21.79 -3.62 12.86
N ILE A 37 20.48 -3.50 12.88
CA ILE A 37 19.81 -2.29 12.40
C ILE A 37 19.61 -1.33 13.55
N LYS A 38 20.03 -0.08 13.33
CA LYS A 38 19.71 1.05 14.21
C LYS A 38 18.76 2.01 13.52
N VAL A 39 17.92 2.63 14.33
CA VAL A 39 16.90 3.59 13.88
C VAL A 39 16.94 4.83 14.74
N GLU A 40 16.58 5.96 14.14
CA GLU A 40 16.39 7.21 14.87
C GLU A 40 15.05 7.20 15.61
N HIS A 41 15.10 7.34 16.90
CA HIS A 41 13.92 7.50 17.75
C HIS A 41 13.87 8.97 18.25
N GLN A 42 12.70 9.60 18.16
CA GLN A 42 12.54 11.03 18.47
C GLN A 42 13.07 11.45 19.86
N LEU A 43 12.94 10.59 20.87
CA LEU A 43 13.35 10.88 22.24
C LEU A 43 14.70 10.26 22.61
N LEU A 44 15.09 9.16 21.97
CA LEU A 44 16.25 8.34 22.35
C LEU A 44 17.45 8.54 21.42
N GLY A 45 17.28 9.27 20.30
CA GLY A 45 18.29 9.33 19.26
C GLY A 45 18.45 8.00 18.54
N LEU A 46 19.68 7.60 18.28
CA LEU A 46 19.97 6.37 17.53
C LEU A 46 19.93 5.14 18.45
N ILE A 47 19.01 4.23 18.20
CA ILE A 47 18.78 3.00 19.01
C ILE A 47 18.77 1.75 18.15
N ASN A 48 18.99 0.59 18.74
CA ASN A 48 18.73 -0.69 18.07
C ASN A 48 17.26 -0.84 17.74
N PHE A 49 16.97 -1.42 16.57
CA PHE A 49 15.59 -1.63 16.14
C PHE A 49 15.03 -2.91 16.78
N ASP A 50 14.53 -2.78 17.99
CA ASP A 50 13.80 -3.86 18.66
C ASP A 50 12.36 -3.92 18.11
N LEU A 51 12.04 -5.03 17.43
CA LEU A 51 10.77 -5.18 16.70
C LEU A 51 9.61 -5.47 17.65
N PHE A 52 8.53 -4.74 17.49
CA PHE A 52 7.25 -5.08 18.11
C PHE A 52 6.60 -6.29 17.42
N PRO A 53 5.71 -7.04 18.12
CA PRO A 53 5.09 -8.24 17.53
C PRO A 53 4.40 -8.01 16.19
N PHE A 54 3.70 -6.89 16.02
CA PHE A 54 3.06 -6.57 14.73
C PHE A 54 4.10 -6.28 13.63
N GLN A 55 5.26 -5.75 13.99
CA GLN A 55 6.36 -5.49 13.06
C GLN A 55 7.03 -6.79 12.59
N GLU A 56 7.16 -7.76 13.51
CA GLU A 56 7.63 -9.11 13.15
C GLU A 56 6.67 -9.79 12.16
N ARG A 57 5.37 -9.67 12.38
CA ARG A 57 4.34 -10.20 11.48
C ARG A 57 4.43 -9.59 10.08
N ILE A 58 4.68 -8.27 9.96
CA ILE A 58 4.92 -7.63 8.66
C ILE A 58 6.12 -8.25 7.94
N ILE A 59 7.21 -8.55 8.65
CA ILE A 59 8.38 -9.18 8.05
C ILE A 59 8.07 -10.60 7.59
N ASP A 60 7.33 -11.39 8.38
CA ASP A 60 6.91 -12.73 8.00
C ASP A 60 6.03 -12.71 6.74
N ASP A 61 5.13 -11.75 6.64
CA ASP A 61 4.31 -11.54 5.44
C ASP A 61 5.15 -11.12 4.22
N LEU A 62 6.13 -10.21 4.41
CA LEU A 62 7.06 -9.82 3.36
C LEU A 62 7.93 -10.98 2.87
N GLU A 63 8.33 -11.91 3.73
CA GLU A 63 9.07 -13.10 3.33
C GLU A 63 8.19 -14.11 2.58
N SER A 64 6.96 -14.32 3.04
CA SER A 64 6.07 -15.36 2.56
C SER A 64 5.37 -15.00 1.25
N ASN A 65 5.05 -13.71 1.03
CA ASN A 65 4.23 -13.26 -0.08
C ASN A 65 5.00 -12.30 -1.00
N ARG A 66 4.71 -12.36 -2.30
CA ARG A 66 5.33 -11.46 -3.29
C ARG A 66 4.66 -10.09 -3.35
N PHE A 67 3.35 -10.04 -3.20
CA PHE A 67 2.54 -8.83 -3.24
C PHE A 67 1.95 -8.60 -1.86
N ASN A 68 2.37 -7.54 -1.20
CA ASN A 68 1.92 -7.20 0.15
C ASN A 68 1.29 -5.81 0.16
N PHE A 69 0.12 -5.72 0.76
CA PHE A 69 -0.65 -4.48 0.90
C PHE A 69 -0.92 -4.22 2.37
N LEU A 70 -0.28 -3.20 2.92
CA LEU A 70 -0.36 -2.85 4.33
C LEU A 70 -1.25 -1.65 4.55
N ARG A 71 -2.36 -1.85 5.25
CA ARG A 71 -3.20 -0.78 5.79
C ARG A 71 -2.78 -0.50 7.23
N LYS A 72 -2.20 0.66 7.45
CA LYS A 72 -1.61 1.07 8.73
C LYS A 72 -2.34 2.26 9.35
N PHE A 73 -2.21 2.40 10.65
CA PHE A 73 -2.47 3.66 11.34
C PHE A 73 -1.26 4.60 11.22
N ARG A 74 -1.47 5.88 11.55
CA ARG A 74 -0.43 6.91 11.46
C ARG A 74 0.70 6.66 12.46
N GLN A 75 1.97 6.86 12.03
CA GLN A 75 3.19 6.68 12.84
C GLN A 75 3.42 5.25 13.37
N ALA A 76 2.97 4.25 12.68
CA ALA A 76 3.18 2.84 13.01
C ALA A 76 4.64 2.34 12.82
N GLY A 77 5.53 3.17 12.28
CA GLY A 77 6.92 2.76 12.00
C GLY A 77 7.09 1.85 10.78
N CYS A 78 6.05 1.64 9.98
CA CYS A 78 6.06 0.65 8.88
C CYS A 78 7.00 1.02 7.73
N THR A 79 7.18 2.31 7.43
CA THR A 79 8.20 2.78 6.49
C THR A 79 9.59 2.37 6.94
N THR A 80 9.87 2.46 8.25
CA THR A 80 11.14 2.04 8.85
C THR A 80 11.37 0.52 8.73
N ILE A 81 10.31 -0.28 8.89
CA ILE A 81 10.37 -1.74 8.66
C ILE A 81 10.69 -2.03 7.20
N GLY A 82 10.03 -1.34 6.26
CA GLY A 82 10.34 -1.45 4.83
C GLY A 82 11.79 -1.09 4.52
N CYS A 83 12.33 -0.04 5.14
CA CYS A 83 13.75 0.34 5.02
C CYS A 83 14.69 -0.74 5.56
N ALA A 84 14.38 -1.32 6.73
CA ALA A 84 15.18 -2.39 7.33
C ALA A 84 15.16 -3.68 6.49
N TYR A 85 14.00 -4.03 5.93
CA TYR A 85 13.85 -5.15 5.00
C TYR A 85 14.64 -4.91 3.70
N ILE A 86 14.60 -3.71 3.15
CA ILE A 86 15.40 -3.29 2.00
C ILE A 86 16.90 -3.40 2.32
N MET A 87 17.32 -2.99 3.52
CA MET A 87 18.72 -3.10 3.95
C MET A 87 19.17 -4.57 4.02
N HIS A 88 18.34 -5.48 4.54
CA HIS A 88 18.63 -6.90 4.52
C HIS A 88 18.86 -7.41 3.08
N MET A 89 17.96 -7.09 2.15
CA MET A 89 18.14 -7.45 0.73
C MET A 89 19.42 -6.85 0.15
N ALA A 90 19.70 -5.58 0.48
CA ALA A 90 20.88 -4.87 -0.03
C ALA A 90 22.21 -5.50 0.42
N VAL A 91 22.25 -6.07 1.63
CA VAL A 91 23.43 -6.75 2.18
C VAL A 91 23.58 -8.18 1.66
N PHE A 92 22.51 -8.98 1.71
CA PHE A 92 22.58 -10.43 1.54
C PHE A 92 22.22 -10.96 0.15
N GLN A 93 21.60 -10.12 -0.71
CA GLN A 93 21.35 -10.47 -2.11
C GLN A 93 22.35 -9.81 -3.04
N LYS A 94 22.33 -10.15 -4.34
CA LYS A 94 23.24 -9.60 -5.34
C LYS A 94 22.48 -9.22 -6.61
N ASN A 95 22.95 -8.17 -7.29
CA ASN A 95 22.46 -7.73 -8.59
C ASN A 95 20.95 -7.44 -8.61
N LYS A 96 20.45 -6.81 -7.52
CA LYS A 96 19.04 -6.44 -7.39
C LYS A 96 18.86 -4.93 -7.49
N THR A 97 17.89 -4.51 -8.28
CA THR A 97 17.38 -3.13 -8.23
C THR A 97 16.18 -3.09 -7.30
N ILE A 98 16.22 -2.19 -6.33
CA ILE A 98 15.17 -1.93 -5.35
C ILE A 98 14.69 -0.51 -5.60
N THR A 99 13.39 -0.32 -5.74
CA THR A 99 12.81 0.99 -5.99
C THR A 99 11.83 1.35 -4.88
N ILE A 100 11.90 2.59 -4.46
CA ILE A 100 10.99 3.21 -3.49
C ILE A 100 10.28 4.35 -4.21
N LEU A 101 8.96 4.33 -4.19
CA LEU A 101 8.10 5.43 -4.64
C LEU A 101 7.42 6.05 -3.43
N SER A 102 7.38 7.36 -3.38
CA SER A 102 6.67 8.13 -2.34
C SER A 102 5.96 9.33 -2.95
N ILE A 103 5.15 10.03 -2.17
CA ILE A 103 4.32 11.15 -2.62
C ILE A 103 5.15 12.22 -3.33
N GLY A 104 6.28 12.60 -2.74
CA GLY A 104 7.10 13.71 -3.22
C GLY A 104 8.60 13.41 -3.19
N ASP A 105 9.37 14.39 -3.65
CA ASP A 105 10.83 14.31 -3.70
C ASP A 105 11.45 14.32 -2.30
N THR A 106 10.95 15.18 -1.43
CA THR A 106 11.42 15.29 -0.04
C THR A 106 11.23 13.98 0.71
N GLU A 107 10.05 13.38 0.64
CA GLU A 107 9.71 12.12 1.30
C GLU A 107 10.57 10.97 0.76
N SER A 108 10.82 10.95 -0.55
CA SER A 108 11.70 9.96 -1.18
C SER A 108 13.12 10.06 -0.64
N ILE A 109 13.66 11.27 -0.53
CA ILE A 109 15.00 11.54 -0.01
C ILE A 109 15.10 11.14 1.47
N GLU A 110 14.07 11.46 2.27
CA GLU A 110 14.02 11.08 3.69
C GLU A 110 14.02 9.56 3.89
N ILE A 111 13.27 8.82 3.08
CA ILE A 111 13.27 7.35 3.15
C ILE A 111 14.65 6.79 2.80
N LEU A 112 15.29 7.29 1.76
CA LEU A 112 16.64 6.87 1.40
C LEU A 112 17.68 7.27 2.47
N SER A 113 17.52 8.42 3.11
CA SER A 113 18.38 8.86 4.21
C SER A 113 18.32 7.89 5.40
N ARG A 114 17.12 7.42 5.77
CA ARG A 114 16.95 6.38 6.80
C ARG A 114 17.70 5.10 6.45
N ILE A 115 17.64 4.67 5.18
CA ILE A 115 18.37 3.49 4.70
C ILE A 115 19.88 3.72 4.80
N LYS A 116 20.38 4.92 4.50
CA LYS A 116 21.81 5.25 4.61
C LYS A 116 22.28 5.25 6.05
N ILE A 117 21.49 5.81 6.98
CA ILE A 117 21.78 5.72 8.42
C ILE A 117 21.90 4.25 8.86
N MET A 118 20.95 3.39 8.44
CA MET A 118 21.03 1.96 8.73
C MET A 118 22.29 1.33 8.14
N TYR A 119 22.67 1.72 6.92
CA TYR A 119 23.88 1.22 6.26
C TYR A 119 25.15 1.67 7.00
N ASP A 120 25.26 2.93 7.38
CA ASP A 120 26.44 3.50 8.04
C ASP A 120 26.70 2.88 9.43
N GLU A 121 25.63 2.42 10.09
CA GLU A 121 25.69 1.76 11.40
C GLU A 121 25.99 0.26 11.32
N LEU A 122 26.01 -0.35 10.14
CA LEU A 122 26.40 -1.74 9.98
C LEU A 122 27.90 -1.94 10.26
N PRO A 123 28.29 -3.07 10.87
CA PRO A 123 29.70 -3.37 11.05
C PRO A 123 30.41 -3.54 9.70
N PRO A 124 31.68 -3.08 9.55
CA PRO A 124 32.41 -3.06 8.27
C PRO A 124 32.52 -4.43 7.57
N TRP A 125 32.52 -5.52 8.34
CA TRP A 125 32.61 -6.88 7.76
C TRP A 125 31.33 -7.31 7.05
N MET A 126 30.20 -6.61 7.31
CA MET A 126 28.89 -6.88 6.72
C MET A 126 28.53 -5.89 5.60
N GLN A 127 29.16 -4.70 5.57
CA GLN A 127 28.87 -3.64 4.63
C GLN A 127 29.42 -3.94 3.21
N PRO A 128 28.57 -4.11 2.17
CA PRO A 128 29.03 -4.02 0.79
C PRO A 128 29.50 -2.58 0.50
N LYS A 129 30.65 -2.39 -0.09
CA LYS A 129 31.21 -1.05 -0.36
C LYS A 129 30.28 -0.24 -1.30
N ILE A 130 30.17 1.06 -1.05
CA ILE A 130 29.52 1.97 -1.99
C ILE A 130 30.45 2.16 -3.20
N ILE A 131 29.90 2.05 -4.42
CA ILE A 131 30.67 2.30 -5.64
C ILE A 131 30.94 3.80 -5.84
N ARG A 132 32.01 4.16 -6.54
CA ARG A 132 32.36 5.57 -6.80
C ARG A 132 31.20 6.28 -7.52
N GLY A 133 30.66 7.34 -6.93
CA GLY A 133 29.50 8.10 -7.44
C GLY A 133 28.16 7.38 -7.26
N GLY A 134 28.13 6.25 -6.57
CA GLY A 134 26.90 5.48 -6.30
C GLY A 134 26.08 5.98 -5.13
N ASP A 135 26.52 7.01 -4.42
CA ASP A 135 25.80 7.66 -3.34
C ASP A 135 25.39 9.07 -3.73
N ASN A 136 24.08 9.29 -3.86
CA ASN A 136 23.49 10.60 -4.09
C ASN A 136 22.11 10.71 -3.44
N LYS A 137 21.41 11.84 -3.61
CA LYS A 137 20.11 12.09 -2.97
C LYS A 137 19.04 11.03 -3.24
N HIS A 138 19.12 10.35 -4.39
CA HIS A 138 18.07 9.43 -4.86
C HIS A 138 18.55 8.00 -5.06
N THR A 139 19.84 7.73 -4.89
CA THR A 139 20.40 6.43 -5.22
C THR A 139 21.48 6.04 -4.23
N LEU A 140 21.50 4.75 -3.88
CA LEU A 140 22.60 4.08 -3.20
C LEU A 140 22.96 2.83 -3.99
N GLU A 141 24.19 2.82 -4.57
CA GLU A 141 24.69 1.70 -5.37
C GLU A 141 25.85 1.00 -4.65
N LEU A 142 25.75 -0.31 -4.53
CA LEU A 142 26.66 -1.13 -3.74
C LEU A 142 27.52 -2.05 -4.61
N SER A 143 28.70 -2.41 -4.12
CA SER A 143 29.69 -3.23 -4.82
C SER A 143 29.25 -4.66 -5.15
N ASN A 144 28.20 -5.15 -4.48
CA ASN A 144 27.57 -6.44 -4.77
C ASN A 144 26.55 -6.37 -5.92
N GLY A 145 26.46 -5.22 -6.62
CA GLY A 145 25.58 -4.97 -7.76
C GLY A 145 24.16 -4.52 -7.38
N ASN A 146 23.88 -4.36 -6.10
CA ASN A 146 22.59 -3.87 -5.65
C ASN A 146 22.45 -2.35 -5.81
N LYS A 147 21.27 -1.91 -6.21
CA LYS A 147 20.91 -0.50 -6.40
C LYS A 147 19.61 -0.18 -5.70
N ILE A 148 19.64 0.76 -4.77
CA ILE A 148 18.45 1.29 -4.11
C ILE A 148 18.16 2.65 -4.72
N LYS A 149 16.94 2.85 -5.22
CA LYS A 149 16.49 4.10 -5.86
C LYS A 149 15.23 4.60 -5.18
N ALA A 150 15.26 5.80 -4.65
CA ALA A 150 14.08 6.46 -4.10
C ALA A 150 13.67 7.64 -5.01
N ARG A 151 12.40 7.69 -5.38
CA ARG A 151 11.89 8.66 -6.36
C ARG A 151 10.48 9.11 -6.01
N PRO A 152 10.12 10.37 -6.33
CA PRO A 152 8.73 10.78 -6.28
C PRO A 152 7.91 9.99 -7.28
N ALA A 153 6.69 9.63 -6.89
CA ALA A 153 5.72 8.97 -7.75
C ALA A 153 5.12 9.99 -8.74
N LYS A 154 5.60 9.98 -9.98
CA LYS A 154 5.09 10.80 -11.08
C LYS A 154 4.40 9.91 -12.10
N LYS A 155 3.44 10.43 -12.85
CA LYS A 155 2.71 9.69 -13.90
C LYS A 155 3.63 8.89 -14.85
N THR A 156 4.84 9.40 -15.12
CA THR A 156 5.84 8.76 -15.99
C THR A 156 6.75 7.78 -15.26
N SER A 157 6.71 7.72 -13.93
CA SER A 157 7.65 6.93 -13.12
C SER A 157 7.58 5.43 -13.42
N GLY A 158 6.41 4.89 -13.77
CA GLY A 158 6.20 3.47 -14.02
C GLY A 158 6.97 2.91 -15.23
N ARG A 159 7.18 3.71 -16.28
CA ARG A 159 7.73 3.24 -17.58
C ARG A 159 9.21 2.87 -17.56
N SER A 160 9.97 3.27 -16.54
CA SER A 160 11.43 3.06 -16.45
C SER A 160 11.86 2.23 -15.25
N LEU A 161 10.94 1.53 -14.61
CA LEU A 161 11.18 0.81 -13.36
C LEU A 161 11.40 -0.69 -13.61
N ALA A 162 12.62 -1.08 -13.97
CA ALA A 162 13.03 -2.47 -13.77
C ALA A 162 13.39 -2.64 -12.28
N SER A 163 12.53 -3.27 -11.51
CA SER A 163 12.73 -3.43 -10.07
C SER A 163 12.45 -4.87 -9.60
N TYR A 164 13.35 -5.41 -8.78
CA TYR A 164 13.14 -6.69 -8.11
C TYR A 164 12.20 -6.53 -6.88
N PHE A 165 12.35 -5.43 -6.17
CA PHE A 165 11.48 -5.07 -5.05
C PHE A 165 11.01 -3.63 -5.21
N LEU A 166 9.71 -3.43 -5.17
CA LEU A 166 9.07 -2.12 -5.21
C LEU A 166 8.36 -1.84 -3.89
N MET A 167 8.78 -0.78 -3.22
CA MET A 167 8.06 -0.22 -2.08
C MET A 167 7.32 1.03 -2.53
N ILE A 168 6.01 1.11 -2.26
CA ILE A 168 5.18 2.30 -2.51
C ILE A 168 4.69 2.80 -1.16
N ASP A 169 5.29 3.90 -0.69
CA ASP A 169 4.95 4.50 0.60
C ASP A 169 3.90 5.60 0.43
N GLU A 170 2.98 5.66 1.37
CA GLU A 170 1.82 6.55 1.41
C GLU A 170 0.98 6.49 0.11
N ALA A 171 0.75 5.26 -0.38
CA ALA A 171 0.12 4.98 -1.67
C ALA A 171 -1.27 5.61 -1.84
N ALA A 172 -2.05 5.77 -0.76
CA ALA A 172 -3.38 6.38 -0.80
C ALA A 172 -3.35 7.89 -1.16
N PHE A 173 -2.18 8.52 -1.05
CA PHE A 173 -1.99 9.96 -1.30
C PHE A 173 -1.25 10.25 -2.62
N ILE A 174 -0.85 9.22 -3.36
CA ILE A 174 -0.16 9.39 -4.64
C ILE A 174 -1.19 9.67 -5.74
N GLU A 175 -1.04 10.81 -6.40
CA GLU A 175 -1.81 11.13 -7.60
C GLU A 175 -1.44 10.22 -8.76
N HIS A 176 -2.40 9.86 -9.62
CA HIS A 176 -2.21 9.01 -10.79
C HIS A 176 -1.57 7.63 -10.51
N ILE A 177 -1.77 7.08 -9.31
CA ILE A 177 -1.20 5.78 -8.94
C ILE A 177 -1.72 4.65 -9.82
N ASP A 178 -2.93 4.76 -10.36
CA ASP A 178 -3.49 3.82 -11.35
C ASP A 178 -2.60 3.69 -12.59
N ASP A 179 -2.19 4.83 -13.17
CA ASP A 179 -1.29 4.89 -14.33
C ASP A 179 0.09 4.30 -14.00
N ILE A 180 0.60 4.61 -12.80
CA ILE A 180 1.89 4.11 -12.32
C ILE A 180 1.82 2.59 -12.14
N TRP A 181 0.76 2.10 -11.49
CA TRP A 181 0.57 0.67 -11.26
C TRP A 181 0.42 -0.11 -12.56
N ALA A 182 -0.40 0.36 -13.48
CA ALA A 182 -0.56 -0.25 -14.79
C ALA A 182 0.77 -0.36 -15.58
N ALA A 183 1.65 0.63 -15.44
CA ALA A 183 2.96 0.61 -16.09
C ALA A 183 3.99 -0.29 -15.38
N VAL A 184 3.87 -0.49 -14.07
CA VAL A 184 4.83 -1.24 -13.24
C VAL A 184 4.46 -2.72 -13.14
N TYR A 185 3.18 -3.04 -13.08
CA TYR A 185 2.70 -4.41 -12.87
C TYR A 185 3.30 -5.44 -13.86
N PRO A 186 3.38 -5.19 -15.18
CA PRO A 186 3.98 -6.15 -16.11
C PRO A 186 5.45 -6.48 -15.79
N ILE A 187 6.20 -5.51 -15.24
CA ILE A 187 7.62 -5.68 -14.90
C ILE A 187 7.76 -6.55 -13.65
N ILE A 188 6.87 -6.33 -12.66
CA ILE A 188 6.92 -7.03 -11.38
C ILE A 188 6.31 -8.43 -11.47
N SER A 189 5.31 -8.61 -12.31
CA SER A 189 4.64 -9.92 -12.50
C SER A 189 5.62 -11.01 -12.91
N THR A 190 6.72 -10.69 -13.58
CA THR A 190 7.75 -11.63 -14.04
C THR A 190 8.72 -12.14 -12.97
N GLY A 191 8.47 -11.85 -11.69
CA GLY A 191 9.31 -12.36 -10.57
C GLY A 191 9.69 -11.30 -9.52
N GLY A 192 9.23 -10.06 -9.67
CA GLY A 192 9.42 -9.01 -8.68
C GLY A 192 8.53 -9.18 -7.46
N ARG A 193 8.74 -8.32 -6.47
CA ARG A 193 7.99 -8.26 -5.19
C ARG A 193 7.52 -6.85 -4.95
N VAL A 194 6.40 -6.69 -4.28
CA VAL A 194 5.79 -5.38 -3.98
C VAL A 194 5.41 -5.27 -2.52
N PHE A 195 5.66 -4.10 -1.97
CA PHE A 195 5.17 -3.68 -0.67
C PHE A 195 4.49 -2.32 -0.80
N VAL A 196 3.17 -2.31 -0.79
CA VAL A 196 2.33 -1.12 -0.76
C VAL A 196 1.95 -0.83 0.68
N LEU A 197 2.17 0.40 1.15
CA LEU A 197 1.78 0.78 2.50
C LEU A 197 1.23 2.21 2.53
N SER A 198 0.20 2.42 3.34
CA SER A 198 -0.39 3.76 3.57
C SER A 198 -1.29 3.79 4.79
N THR A 199 -1.54 4.97 5.34
CA THR A 199 -2.81 5.28 6.01
C THR A 199 -3.91 5.41 4.97
N VAL A 200 -5.17 5.38 5.39
CA VAL A 200 -6.30 5.52 4.47
C VAL A 200 -6.52 6.98 4.08
N ASN A 201 -6.97 7.22 2.86
CA ASN A 201 -7.28 8.56 2.34
C ASN A 201 -8.59 8.55 1.55
N GLY A 202 -9.71 8.43 2.27
CA GLY A 202 -11.03 8.41 1.66
C GLY A 202 -11.33 7.17 0.81
N MET A 203 -12.44 7.21 0.09
CA MET A 203 -12.93 6.15 -0.78
C MET A 203 -12.73 6.49 -2.26
N GLY A 204 -12.84 5.47 -3.13
CA GLY A 204 -12.87 5.63 -4.58
C GLY A 204 -11.51 5.84 -5.25
N ASN A 205 -10.41 5.93 -4.50
CA ASN A 205 -9.06 5.95 -5.04
C ASN A 205 -8.52 4.52 -5.28
N TRP A 206 -7.40 4.43 -5.99
CA TRP A 206 -6.74 3.15 -6.29
C TRP A 206 -6.46 2.31 -5.04
N TYR A 207 -6.01 2.95 -3.94
CA TYR A 207 -5.68 2.28 -2.69
C TYR A 207 -6.91 1.62 -2.05
N PHE A 208 -8.03 2.35 -1.99
CA PHE A 208 -9.31 1.82 -1.53
C PHE A 208 -9.78 0.65 -2.40
N ASN A 209 -9.81 0.83 -3.73
CA ASN A 209 -10.28 -0.19 -4.66
C ASN A 209 -9.41 -1.44 -4.58
N THR A 210 -8.07 -1.30 -4.56
CA THR A 210 -7.12 -2.40 -4.44
C THR A 210 -7.30 -3.16 -3.12
N TYR A 211 -7.54 -2.45 -2.02
CA TYR A 211 -7.84 -3.06 -0.72
C TYR A 211 -9.12 -3.89 -0.76
N GLN A 212 -10.20 -3.35 -1.35
CA GLN A 212 -11.47 -4.08 -1.45
C GLN A 212 -11.36 -5.31 -2.34
N GLU A 213 -10.66 -5.21 -3.46
CA GLU A 213 -10.40 -6.35 -4.35
C GLU A 213 -9.57 -7.44 -3.65
N ALA A 214 -8.53 -7.04 -2.89
CA ALA A 214 -7.72 -7.97 -2.11
C ALA A 214 -8.53 -8.65 -0.99
N ARG A 215 -9.36 -7.88 -0.27
CA ARG A 215 -10.26 -8.41 0.76
C ARG A 215 -11.25 -9.44 0.21
N ALA A 216 -11.67 -9.25 -1.01
CA ALA A 216 -12.56 -10.17 -1.71
C ALA A 216 -11.83 -11.34 -2.42
N GLY A 217 -10.49 -11.42 -2.33
CA GLY A 217 -9.69 -12.45 -2.98
C GLY A 217 -9.62 -12.34 -4.51
N ARG A 218 -9.86 -11.14 -5.06
CA ARG A 218 -9.90 -10.91 -6.51
C ARG A 218 -8.60 -10.34 -7.10
N ASN A 219 -7.59 -10.08 -6.27
CA ASN A 219 -6.24 -9.76 -6.73
C ASN A 219 -5.19 -10.56 -5.96
N GLU A 220 -3.91 -10.40 -6.31
CA GLU A 220 -2.80 -11.17 -5.74
C GLU A 220 -2.24 -10.60 -4.42
N PHE A 221 -2.78 -9.51 -3.90
CA PHE A 221 -2.26 -8.87 -2.70
C PHE A 221 -2.62 -9.65 -1.42
N ASN A 222 -1.59 -9.98 -0.64
CA ASN A 222 -1.73 -10.35 0.75
C ASN A 222 -2.02 -9.09 1.58
N LEU A 223 -3.15 -9.08 2.29
CA LEU A 223 -3.55 -7.96 3.14
C LEU A 223 -2.90 -8.05 4.51
N ILE A 224 -2.26 -6.96 4.91
CA ILE A 224 -1.69 -6.78 6.24
C ILE A 224 -2.43 -5.60 6.88
N ASP A 225 -3.19 -5.89 7.93
CA ASP A 225 -3.86 -4.87 8.74
C ASP A 225 -3.19 -4.80 10.10
N ILE A 226 -2.80 -3.59 10.51
CA ILE A 226 -2.26 -3.34 11.85
C ILE A 226 -3.09 -2.29 12.56
N ASP A 227 -3.37 -2.52 13.83
CA ASP A 227 -4.23 -1.67 14.64
C ASP A 227 -3.41 -0.82 15.60
N TRP A 228 -3.87 0.42 15.89
CA TRP A 228 -3.15 1.36 16.72
C TRP A 228 -2.91 0.83 18.15
N TRP A 229 -3.81 0.01 18.66
CA TRP A 229 -3.67 -0.60 20.00
C TRP A 229 -2.61 -1.73 20.06
N GLU A 230 -2.10 -2.19 18.93
CA GLU A 230 -0.96 -3.11 18.89
C GLU A 230 0.38 -2.39 19.20
N HIS A 231 0.40 -1.04 19.09
CA HIS A 231 1.60 -0.26 19.34
C HIS A 231 1.74 0.08 20.83
N PRO A 232 2.83 -0.33 21.49
CA PRO A 232 2.99 -0.14 22.95
C PRO A 232 2.94 1.33 23.40
N GLN A 233 3.38 2.27 22.58
CA GLN A 233 3.32 3.70 22.92
C GLN A 233 1.90 4.28 22.86
N TYR A 234 0.93 3.54 22.35
CA TYR A 234 -0.45 4.02 22.17
C TYR A 234 -1.45 3.26 23.02
N LYS A 235 -1.13 2.03 23.41
CA LYS A 235 -1.92 1.20 24.31
C LYS A 235 -1.01 0.54 25.32
N TYR A 236 -1.42 0.61 26.60
CA TYR A 236 -0.66 -0.01 27.68
C TYR A 236 -0.49 -1.52 27.45
N ASN A 237 0.75 -1.98 27.67
CA ASN A 237 1.11 -3.38 27.64
C ASN A 237 2.24 -3.61 28.67
N GLU A 238 2.02 -4.44 29.67
CA GLU A 238 2.94 -4.69 30.79
C GLU A 238 4.36 -5.11 30.35
N LYS A 239 4.48 -5.78 29.20
CA LYS A 239 5.77 -6.17 28.63
C LYS A 239 6.70 -4.98 28.35
N TYR A 240 6.13 -3.78 28.18
CA TYR A 240 6.82 -2.56 27.81
C TYR A 240 6.84 -1.50 28.95
N GLU A 241 6.70 -1.92 30.21
CA GLU A 241 6.72 -1.00 31.37
C GLU A 241 7.99 -0.13 31.40
N TRP A 242 9.15 -0.72 31.09
CA TRP A 242 10.41 0.01 30.94
C TRP A 242 10.35 1.20 29.95
N LEU A 243 9.57 1.05 28.88
CA LEU A 243 9.38 2.12 27.87
C LEU A 243 8.56 3.26 28.45
N TYR A 244 7.52 2.95 29.21
CA TYR A 244 6.66 3.96 29.84
C TYR A 244 7.40 4.70 30.94
N GLU A 245 8.20 4.00 31.76
CA GLU A 245 9.08 4.63 32.77
C GLU A 245 10.05 5.61 32.09
N PHE A 246 10.71 5.17 31.05
CA PHE A 246 11.64 5.99 30.30
C PHE A 246 10.96 7.23 29.70
N ILE A 247 9.78 7.10 29.08
CA ILE A 247 9.06 8.24 28.52
C ILE A 247 8.61 9.19 29.64
N ARG A 248 8.13 8.68 30.76
CA ARG A 248 7.73 9.48 31.93
C ARG A 248 8.89 10.28 32.55
N GLU A 249 10.11 9.80 32.46
CA GLU A 249 11.30 10.57 32.87
C GLU A 249 11.47 11.84 32.03
N LYS A 250 11.12 11.80 30.75
CA LYS A 250 11.22 12.91 29.79
C LYS A 250 9.97 13.78 29.77
N ASP A 251 8.81 13.16 29.86
CA ASP A 251 7.51 13.82 29.92
C ASP A 251 6.69 13.26 31.10
N LYS A 252 6.70 13.99 32.22
CA LYS A 252 5.97 13.62 33.44
C LYS A 252 4.44 13.55 33.26
N LYS A 253 3.91 14.12 32.18
CA LYS A 253 2.48 14.12 31.84
C LYS A 253 2.10 12.94 30.95
N TYR A 254 3.08 12.21 30.46
CA TYR A 254 2.81 11.07 29.59
C TYR A 254 2.05 9.96 30.33
N ASP A 255 0.89 9.60 29.78
CA ASP A 255 0.06 8.50 30.24
C ASP A 255 -0.50 7.78 29.00
N VAL A 256 0.01 6.58 28.74
CA VAL A 256 -0.40 5.76 27.60
C VAL A 256 -1.89 5.41 27.62
N ASN A 257 -2.51 5.32 28.82
CA ASN A 257 -3.95 5.02 28.94
C ASN A 257 -4.83 6.18 28.48
N ARG A 258 -4.29 7.39 28.39
CA ARG A 258 -5.00 8.57 27.92
C ARG A 258 -4.73 8.93 26.47
N PHE A 259 -3.88 8.15 25.78
CA PHE A 259 -3.48 8.43 24.39
C PHE A 259 -4.70 8.65 23.47
N GLU A 260 -5.65 7.72 23.50
CA GLU A 260 -6.86 7.79 22.67
C GLU A 260 -7.68 9.05 22.96
N GLU A 261 -7.99 9.30 24.24
CA GLU A 261 -8.78 10.45 24.64
C GLU A 261 -8.13 11.79 24.25
N VAL A 262 -6.85 11.91 24.57
CA VAL A 262 -6.08 13.13 24.29
C VAL A 262 -5.94 13.36 22.78
N THR A 263 -5.66 12.31 22.03
CA THR A 263 -5.50 12.42 20.58
C THR A 263 -6.82 12.78 19.92
N LYS A 264 -7.94 12.14 20.30
CA LYS A 264 -9.28 12.50 19.79
C LYS A 264 -9.64 13.96 20.05
N LYS A 265 -9.30 14.49 21.22
CA LYS A 265 -9.50 15.92 21.53
C LYS A 265 -8.67 16.86 20.65
N ASN A 266 -7.42 16.48 20.35
CA ASN A 266 -6.50 17.34 19.60
C ASN A 266 -6.75 17.34 18.08
N ILE A 267 -7.09 16.20 17.48
CA ILE A 267 -7.26 16.08 16.03
C ILE A 267 -8.72 15.98 15.57
N GLY A 268 -9.65 15.76 16.50
CA GLY A 268 -11.07 15.56 16.24
C GLY A 268 -11.42 14.12 15.84
N LEU A 269 -12.68 13.72 16.08
CA LEU A 269 -13.13 12.34 15.88
C LEU A 269 -13.00 11.86 14.43
N LYS A 270 -13.33 12.71 13.44
CA LYS A 270 -13.23 12.34 12.01
C LYS A 270 -11.80 11.96 11.62
N ARG A 271 -10.80 12.77 12.03
CA ARG A 271 -9.39 12.46 11.75
C ARG A 271 -8.91 11.25 12.53
N TRP A 272 -9.36 11.08 13.78
CA TRP A 272 -9.05 9.88 14.55
C TRP A 272 -9.51 8.60 13.83
N ARG A 273 -10.76 8.56 13.37
CA ARG A 273 -11.32 7.43 12.62
C ARG A 273 -10.50 7.12 11.37
N GLN A 274 -10.08 8.14 10.63
CA GLN A 274 -9.25 7.96 9.45
C GLN A 274 -7.83 7.50 9.79
N GLU A 275 -7.12 8.21 10.68
CA GLU A 275 -5.68 8.03 10.89
C GLU A 275 -5.33 6.86 11.82
N TYR A 276 -6.22 6.50 12.77
CA TYR A 276 -5.98 5.44 13.75
C TYR A 276 -6.92 4.26 13.60
N GLU A 277 -8.21 4.47 13.39
CA GLU A 277 -9.19 3.40 13.17
C GLU A 277 -9.20 2.91 11.72
N LYS A 278 -8.45 3.59 10.84
CA LYS A 278 -8.28 3.22 9.42
C LYS A 278 -9.59 3.14 8.64
N GLU A 279 -10.57 3.96 9.02
CA GLU A 279 -11.84 4.03 8.31
C GLU A 279 -11.67 4.80 7.00
N PHE A 280 -12.17 4.21 5.92
CA PHE A 280 -12.27 4.89 4.64
C PHE A 280 -13.46 5.85 4.68
N LEU A 281 -13.23 7.05 5.21
CA LEU A 281 -14.26 8.08 5.30
C LEU A 281 -14.45 8.74 3.93
N GLY A 282 -15.71 9.03 3.59
CA GLY A 282 -15.99 9.87 2.44
C GLY A 282 -15.28 11.22 2.59
N THR A 283 -14.58 11.66 1.56
CA THR A 283 -14.03 13.01 1.53
C THR A 283 -15.21 13.98 1.51
N GLY A 284 -15.23 14.99 2.38
CA GLY A 284 -16.33 15.96 2.44
C GLY A 284 -16.50 16.82 1.18
N ALA A 285 -15.78 16.48 0.10
CA ALA A 285 -15.86 17.02 -1.24
C ALA A 285 -16.58 16.08 -2.24
N THR A 286 -17.00 14.88 -1.84
CA THR A 286 -17.76 13.99 -2.71
C THR A 286 -19.24 14.34 -2.66
N TYR A 287 -19.90 14.37 -3.82
CA TYR A 287 -21.34 14.61 -3.95
C TYR A 287 -22.16 13.52 -3.22
N ILE A 288 -21.64 12.30 -3.16
CA ILE A 288 -22.22 11.17 -2.43
C ILE A 288 -21.39 10.98 -1.15
N ASP A 289 -22.05 10.86 0.00
CA ASP A 289 -21.36 10.61 1.28
C ASP A 289 -20.69 9.24 1.32
N GLY A 290 -19.72 9.09 2.23
CA GLY A 290 -18.90 7.89 2.29
C GLY A 290 -19.64 6.62 2.67
N GLU A 291 -20.69 6.72 3.51
CA GLU A 291 -21.50 5.55 3.90
C GLU A 291 -22.31 5.04 2.71
N SER A 292 -22.88 5.96 1.92
CA SER A 292 -23.57 5.63 0.68
C SER A 292 -22.63 5.02 -0.36
N LEU A 293 -21.39 5.55 -0.50
CA LEU A 293 -20.39 4.98 -1.40
C LEU A 293 -19.97 3.58 -0.96
N GLN A 294 -19.81 3.34 0.33
CA GLN A 294 -19.48 2.03 0.86
C GLN A 294 -20.63 1.04 0.61
N PHE A 295 -21.87 1.44 0.88
CA PHE A 295 -23.05 0.64 0.59
C PHE A 295 -23.12 0.27 -0.90
N LEU A 296 -22.92 1.23 -1.79
CA LEU A 296 -22.88 0.98 -3.24
C LEU A 296 -21.78 0.00 -3.62
N HIS A 297 -20.58 0.17 -3.06
CA HIS A 297 -19.45 -0.70 -3.34
C HIS A 297 -19.68 -2.15 -2.89
N GLU A 298 -20.23 -2.35 -1.69
CA GLU A 298 -20.56 -3.68 -1.15
C GLU A 298 -21.67 -4.39 -1.95
N ASN A 299 -22.48 -3.62 -2.67
CA ASN A 299 -23.58 -4.14 -3.51
C ASN A 299 -23.22 -4.29 -4.98
N ILE A 300 -21.97 -4.04 -5.39
CA ILE A 300 -21.52 -4.30 -6.77
C ILE A 300 -21.64 -5.79 -7.09
N LYS A 301 -22.41 -6.10 -8.13
CA LYS A 301 -22.55 -7.47 -8.63
C LYS A 301 -21.44 -7.76 -9.63
N HIS A 302 -20.60 -8.73 -9.32
CA HIS A 302 -19.44 -9.10 -10.16
C HIS A 302 -19.73 -10.20 -11.18
N ASN A 303 -20.84 -10.94 -11.04
CA ASN A 303 -21.26 -11.96 -11.99
C ASN A 303 -22.12 -11.36 -13.07
N TYR A 304 -21.57 -11.15 -14.27
CA TYR A 304 -22.24 -10.62 -15.44
C TYR A 304 -21.67 -11.28 -16.71
N ASP A 305 -22.52 -11.35 -17.74
CA ASP A 305 -22.10 -11.67 -19.11
C ASP A 305 -21.65 -10.39 -19.84
N THR A 306 -20.85 -10.55 -20.89
CA THR A 306 -20.38 -9.41 -21.66
C THR A 306 -20.83 -9.47 -23.12
N LYS A 307 -21.20 -8.30 -23.67
CA LYS A 307 -21.49 -8.11 -25.11
C LYS A 307 -20.56 -7.01 -25.67
N TYR A 308 -20.50 -6.89 -26.98
CA TYR A 308 -19.75 -5.84 -27.70
C TYR A 308 -18.29 -5.74 -27.28
N GLN A 309 -17.58 -6.88 -27.23
CA GLN A 309 -16.14 -6.95 -26.85
C GLN A 309 -15.87 -6.43 -25.44
N GLY A 310 -16.77 -6.71 -24.48
CA GLY A 310 -16.65 -6.31 -23.09
C GLY A 310 -17.13 -4.89 -22.76
N ARG A 311 -17.63 -4.13 -23.77
CA ARG A 311 -18.15 -2.78 -23.56
C ARG A 311 -19.54 -2.73 -22.89
N MET A 312 -20.28 -3.86 -22.93
CA MET A 312 -21.58 -4.00 -22.26
C MET A 312 -21.51 -5.13 -21.24
N ARG A 313 -22.02 -4.88 -20.06
CA ARG A 313 -22.21 -5.86 -18.99
C ARG A 313 -23.70 -6.18 -18.86
N VAL A 314 -24.03 -7.45 -18.73
CA VAL A 314 -25.39 -7.95 -18.60
C VAL A 314 -25.49 -8.79 -17.34
N TRP A 315 -26.25 -8.36 -16.36
CA TRP A 315 -26.50 -9.10 -15.12
C TRP A 315 -27.73 -9.98 -15.22
N LYS A 316 -28.73 -9.52 -16.00
CA LYS A 316 -29.97 -10.28 -16.23
C LYS A 316 -30.48 -10.09 -17.63
N GLU A 317 -30.91 -11.17 -18.23
CA GLU A 317 -31.62 -11.17 -19.50
C GLU A 317 -33.06 -10.61 -19.32
N PRO A 318 -33.70 -10.07 -20.38
CA PRO A 318 -35.04 -9.55 -20.29
C PRO A 318 -36.05 -10.64 -19.94
N VAL A 319 -36.92 -10.33 -18.98
CA VAL A 319 -38.06 -11.16 -18.60
C VAL A 319 -39.27 -10.75 -19.47
N PRO A 320 -39.99 -11.69 -20.11
CA PRO A 320 -41.16 -11.37 -20.90
C PRO A 320 -42.19 -10.55 -20.09
N TYR A 321 -42.76 -9.56 -20.72
CA TYR A 321 -43.78 -8.66 -20.17
C TYR A 321 -43.32 -7.71 -19.06
N HIS A 322 -42.04 -7.72 -18.70
CA HIS A 322 -41.51 -6.67 -17.82
C HIS A 322 -41.20 -5.40 -18.62
N GLU A 323 -41.46 -4.27 -18.01
CA GLU A 323 -41.08 -2.96 -18.55
C GLU A 323 -39.66 -2.61 -18.13
N TYR A 324 -38.93 -2.01 -19.08
CA TYR A 324 -37.57 -1.54 -18.86
C TYR A 324 -37.42 -0.08 -19.25
N VAL A 325 -36.51 0.60 -18.58
CA VAL A 325 -36.09 1.97 -18.89
C VAL A 325 -34.61 1.99 -19.15
N MET A 326 -34.20 2.66 -20.22
CA MET A 326 -32.81 2.85 -20.59
C MET A 326 -32.45 4.34 -20.44
N GLY A 327 -31.61 4.69 -19.50
CA GLY A 327 -31.03 6.03 -19.43
C GLY A 327 -29.77 6.08 -20.31
N VAL A 328 -29.69 7.06 -21.21
CA VAL A 328 -28.63 7.16 -22.22
C VAL A 328 -27.90 8.48 -22.10
N ASP A 329 -26.56 8.42 -22.05
CA ASP A 329 -25.67 9.58 -22.13
C ASP A 329 -24.71 9.40 -23.31
N THR A 330 -24.60 10.42 -24.18
CA THR A 330 -23.88 10.31 -25.45
C THR A 330 -22.60 11.15 -25.48
N ALA A 331 -21.53 10.57 -26.03
CA ALA A 331 -20.29 11.27 -26.34
C ALA A 331 -19.84 11.02 -27.80
N LEU A 332 -18.86 11.80 -28.25
CA LEU A 332 -18.39 11.72 -29.65
C LEU A 332 -17.47 10.52 -29.94
N GLY A 333 -17.11 9.70 -28.92
CA GLY A 333 -16.21 8.54 -29.11
C GLY A 333 -14.76 8.91 -29.45
N ARG A 334 -14.30 10.12 -29.03
CA ARG A 334 -12.95 10.65 -29.31
C ARG A 334 -11.99 10.50 -28.12
N GLU A 335 -12.20 9.50 -27.27
CA GLU A 335 -11.41 9.17 -26.08
C GLU A 335 -11.44 10.22 -24.94
N LEU A 336 -12.18 11.32 -25.07
CA LEU A 336 -12.30 12.36 -24.04
C LEU A 336 -13.44 12.06 -23.06
N ASP A 337 -14.62 11.76 -23.58
CA ASP A 337 -15.82 11.45 -22.80
C ASP A 337 -16.40 10.09 -23.20
N TYR A 338 -17.21 9.53 -22.32
CA TYR A 338 -17.81 8.21 -22.51
C TYR A 338 -19.26 8.29 -22.97
N SER A 339 -19.61 7.49 -23.99
CA SER A 339 -20.99 7.13 -24.24
C SER A 339 -21.38 6.01 -23.30
N SER A 340 -22.51 6.14 -22.64
CA SER A 340 -23.01 5.15 -21.71
C SER A 340 -24.52 5.00 -21.76
N PHE A 341 -25.02 3.82 -21.39
CA PHE A 341 -26.40 3.62 -21.00
C PHE A 341 -26.51 2.63 -19.86
N VAL A 342 -27.58 2.76 -19.10
CA VAL A 342 -27.97 1.82 -18.05
C VAL A 342 -29.38 1.36 -18.30
N ILE A 343 -29.64 0.05 -18.22
CA ILE A 343 -30.98 -0.52 -18.36
C ILE A 343 -31.46 -0.99 -16.97
N ILE A 344 -32.63 -0.49 -16.60
CA ILE A 344 -33.27 -0.77 -15.31
C ILE A 344 -34.61 -1.46 -15.57
N ASN A 345 -34.87 -2.54 -14.82
CA ASN A 345 -36.19 -3.14 -14.76
C ASN A 345 -37.12 -2.21 -13.98
N ALA A 346 -38.11 -1.60 -14.68
CA ALA A 346 -39.03 -0.63 -14.08
C ALA A 346 -39.93 -1.25 -12.99
N TYR A 347 -40.08 -2.58 -13.00
CA TYR A 347 -40.94 -3.28 -12.05
C TYR A 347 -40.33 -3.34 -10.62
N ASN A 348 -39.01 -3.45 -10.51
CA ASN A 348 -38.34 -3.63 -9.22
C ASN A 348 -37.15 -2.68 -9.00
N GLY A 349 -36.85 -1.79 -9.97
CA GLY A 349 -35.75 -0.84 -9.87
C GLY A 349 -34.35 -1.46 -10.04
N GLU A 350 -34.23 -2.73 -10.44
CA GLU A 350 -32.96 -3.44 -10.55
C GLU A 350 -32.23 -3.08 -11.86
N GLN A 351 -30.95 -2.70 -11.76
CA GLN A 351 -30.06 -2.58 -12.91
C GLN A 351 -29.79 -3.96 -13.51
N VAL A 352 -30.11 -4.14 -14.79
CA VAL A 352 -29.98 -5.42 -15.50
C VAL A 352 -28.87 -5.41 -16.54
N ALA A 353 -28.51 -4.25 -17.09
CA ALA A 353 -27.40 -4.12 -18.02
C ALA A 353 -26.83 -2.70 -18.00
N GLU A 354 -25.58 -2.57 -18.45
CA GLU A 354 -24.93 -1.28 -18.70
C GLU A 354 -24.00 -1.37 -19.90
N PHE A 355 -23.83 -0.26 -20.60
CA PHE A 355 -22.83 -0.07 -21.64
C PHE A 355 -21.95 1.14 -21.30
N TYR A 356 -20.66 1.04 -21.63
CA TYR A 356 -19.71 2.06 -21.29
C TYR A 356 -18.50 2.04 -22.24
N SER A 357 -18.30 3.13 -23.01
CA SER A 357 -17.17 3.22 -23.95
C SER A 357 -16.87 4.66 -24.35
N ASN A 358 -15.57 5.02 -24.37
CA ASN A 358 -15.11 6.30 -24.93
C ASN A 358 -14.56 6.18 -26.38
N LYS A 359 -14.63 4.98 -26.96
CA LYS A 359 -14.09 4.69 -28.30
C LYS A 359 -15.16 4.35 -29.32
N THR A 360 -16.40 4.15 -28.90
CA THR A 360 -17.51 3.79 -29.78
C THR A 360 -17.99 5.02 -30.52
N PRO A 361 -17.93 5.05 -31.86
CA PRO A 361 -18.50 6.16 -32.66
C PRO A 361 -19.98 6.33 -32.35
N ILE A 362 -20.47 7.57 -32.40
CA ILE A 362 -21.86 7.89 -32.02
C ILE A 362 -22.92 7.14 -32.86
N ASN A 363 -22.64 6.91 -34.15
CA ASN A 363 -23.55 6.13 -35.01
C ASN A 363 -23.64 4.66 -34.60
N GLU A 364 -22.49 4.03 -34.31
CA GLU A 364 -22.44 2.65 -33.77
C GLU A 364 -23.13 2.57 -32.41
N PHE A 365 -22.92 3.58 -31.55
CA PHE A 365 -23.55 3.64 -30.24
C PHE A 365 -25.08 3.74 -30.36
N ALA A 366 -25.59 4.58 -31.28
CA ALA A 366 -27.04 4.70 -31.53
C ALA A 366 -27.66 3.38 -32.01
N GLU A 367 -26.96 2.61 -32.86
CA GLU A 367 -27.40 1.29 -33.29
C GLU A 367 -27.43 0.29 -32.12
N ILE A 368 -26.44 0.33 -31.21
CA ILE A 368 -26.42 -0.49 -30.02
C ILE A 368 -27.57 -0.15 -29.08
N VAL A 369 -27.82 1.15 -28.84
CA VAL A 369 -28.97 1.64 -28.05
C VAL A 369 -30.29 1.13 -28.61
N ALA A 370 -30.49 1.25 -29.93
CA ALA A 370 -31.73 0.79 -30.59
C ALA A 370 -31.88 -0.75 -30.48
N ARG A 371 -30.81 -1.50 -30.70
CA ARG A 371 -30.82 -2.97 -30.65
C ARG A 371 -31.13 -3.48 -29.24
N GLU A 372 -30.43 -2.97 -28.24
CA GLU A 372 -30.66 -3.40 -26.86
C GLU A 372 -31.98 -2.86 -26.30
N GLY A 373 -32.42 -1.69 -26.75
CA GLY A 373 -33.75 -1.19 -26.43
C GLY A 373 -34.88 -2.12 -26.93
N ILE A 374 -34.79 -2.62 -28.15
CA ILE A 374 -35.70 -3.62 -28.69
C ILE A 374 -35.61 -4.92 -27.93
N TYR A 375 -34.39 -5.38 -27.64
CA TYR A 375 -34.10 -6.63 -26.92
C TYR A 375 -34.71 -6.63 -25.51
N TYR A 376 -34.64 -5.51 -24.80
CA TYR A 376 -35.26 -5.35 -23.47
C TYR A 376 -36.73 -4.87 -23.61
N ASN A 377 -37.53 -5.62 -24.38
CA ASN A 377 -38.99 -5.47 -24.54
C ASN A 377 -39.43 -4.08 -25.00
N MET A 378 -38.74 -3.48 -25.99
CA MET A 378 -39.00 -2.11 -26.44
C MET A 378 -38.91 -1.10 -25.31
N CYS A 379 -37.85 -1.12 -24.55
CA CYS A 379 -37.66 -0.30 -23.35
C CYS A 379 -37.82 1.20 -23.67
N LYS A 380 -38.30 1.94 -22.68
CA LYS A 380 -38.38 3.41 -22.77
C LYS A 380 -36.96 3.97 -22.67
N ILE A 381 -36.55 4.74 -23.68
CA ILE A 381 -35.27 5.44 -23.71
C ILE A 381 -35.46 6.86 -23.16
N VAL A 382 -34.58 7.30 -22.26
CA VAL A 382 -34.60 8.59 -21.57
C VAL A 382 -33.24 9.26 -21.69
#